data_557dc789d71a7b971de81b861eea1923
#
_entry.id   557dc789d71a7b971de81b861eea1923
#
_cell.length_a   1.000
_cell.length_b   1.000
_cell.length_c   1.000
_cell.angle_alpha   90.00
_cell.angle_beta   90.00
_cell.angle_gamma   90.00
#
_symmetry.space_group_name_H-M   'P 1'
#
loop_
_entity.id
_entity.type
_entity.pdbx_description
1 polymer ?
#
loop_
_entity_poly.entity_id
_entity_poly.type
_entity_poly.pdbx_seq_one_letter_code
_entity_poly.pdbx_strand_id
1 'polypeptide(L)'
;MSMTFKLNQRRQESKSPPIITYANNEWDQAAPFGKFRDTVVISMNQLTSNQQKVAIETHGCKLNQADSQALAREFSAAGFQVVGLHEQVDIFVLNSCTVTHVADRKARHSLRSARRKNPDATIVATGCYAERNPTELMEISEIDIVMGNGSKRAIVQRLIDSLELPIVPCATGEDIDVIPLSLNRNRAMVKIQEGCDQVCAYCIVPKVRGREKSVPVATIIEQITAYQDAGFHEVVLTGTQLGSYGFDLEGESIASLIRHVLNRTRISRIRVSSLQPQDITSDLLELWDNPRMCPHFHLPLQSGSDNILSQMRRRYTASQYSQSVDAIRNRVQDVAITADVIVGFPGETDDDFEHTFRVCQHSEFADIHVFPYSTRPGTSAAYLPDSVASEVKNARSSSLLQWAEIAAKSFREQHIGTTRSVLWEKQVNGGDGQSWTGLTDNYLRVTTVSSENLGNEITQAHLFELDGKTLRADVKLA
;
A
#
# COMPACT_ATOMS: atom_id res chain seq x y z
N MET A 1 -11.06 -47.07 15.88
CA MET A 1 -11.84 -46.50 17.00
C MET A 1 -12.52 -45.24 16.50
N SER A 2 -13.80 -45.34 16.27
CA SER A 2 -14.67 -44.30 15.72
C SER A 2 -15.05 -43.34 16.84
N MET A 3 -14.74 -42.04 16.71
CA MET A 3 -15.30 -41.01 17.58
C MET A 3 -16.40 -40.25 16.82
N THR A 4 -17.62 -40.65 17.13
CA THR A 4 -18.85 -39.99 16.71
C THR A 4 -19.06 -38.72 17.54
N PHE A 5 -19.00 -37.54 16.91
CA PHE A 5 -19.40 -36.30 17.57
C PHE A 5 -20.91 -36.16 17.54
N LYS A 6 -21.54 -36.21 18.72
CA LYS A 6 -22.94 -35.85 18.92
C LYS A 6 -23.13 -34.33 18.79
N LEU A 7 -23.83 -33.91 17.77
CA LEU A 7 -24.40 -32.55 17.67
C LEU A 7 -25.48 -32.41 18.75
N ASN A 8 -25.19 -31.54 19.72
CA ASN A 8 -26.16 -31.18 20.74
C ASN A 8 -27.04 -30.04 20.21
N GLN A 9 -28.29 -30.32 20.01
CA GLN A 9 -29.34 -29.36 19.69
C GLN A 9 -29.55 -28.41 20.89
N ARG A 10 -28.94 -27.25 20.86
CA ARG A 10 -29.38 -26.02 21.54
C ARG A 10 -29.09 -24.82 20.61
N ARG A 11 -29.94 -24.69 19.60
CA ARG A 11 -30.06 -23.44 18.83
C ARG A 11 -31.20 -22.63 19.42
N GLN A 12 -30.86 -21.77 20.38
CA GLN A 12 -31.51 -20.50 20.67
C GLN A 12 -30.62 -19.81 21.70
N GLU A 13 -29.98 -18.74 21.29
CA GLU A 13 -29.07 -17.82 22.00
C GLU A 13 -27.59 -17.94 21.60
N SER A 14 -27.21 -17.04 20.75
CA SER A 14 -25.95 -16.52 20.19
C SER A 14 -25.70 -16.88 18.72
N LYS A 15 -25.98 -15.92 17.85
CA LYS A 15 -25.68 -15.94 16.40
C LYS A 15 -24.23 -15.52 16.13
N SER A 16 -23.25 -16.28 16.58
CA SER A 16 -21.87 -16.08 16.15
C SER A 16 -21.30 -17.39 15.65
N PRO A 17 -20.87 -17.48 14.40
CA PRO A 17 -20.18 -18.66 13.91
C PRO A 17 -18.84 -18.83 14.63
N PRO A 18 -18.28 -20.04 14.74
CA PRO A 18 -17.02 -20.28 15.44
C PRO A 18 -15.86 -19.61 14.73
N ILE A 19 -15.04 -18.90 15.47
CA ILE A 19 -13.77 -18.31 15.02
C ILE A 19 -12.81 -19.45 14.69
N ILE A 20 -12.27 -19.45 13.46
CA ILE A 20 -11.38 -20.52 12.98
C ILE A 20 -10.02 -19.94 12.63
N THR A 21 -8.97 -20.50 13.23
CA THR A 21 -7.57 -20.20 12.91
C THR A 21 -6.90 -21.32 12.16
N TYR A 22 -5.99 -20.99 11.26
CA TYR A 22 -5.03 -21.93 10.69
C TYR A 22 -3.62 -21.43 10.98
N ALA A 23 -2.83 -22.25 11.66
CA ALA A 23 -1.40 -22.09 11.80
C ALA A 23 -0.71 -22.51 10.50
N ASN A 24 0.31 -21.71 10.11
CA ASN A 24 1.19 -22.05 9.00
C ASN A 24 1.84 -23.42 9.24
N ASN A 25 1.69 -24.34 8.31
CA ASN A 25 2.75 -25.22 7.80
C ASN A 25 2.14 -26.25 6.85
N GLU A 26 2.80 -26.44 5.72
CA GLU A 26 2.54 -27.39 4.61
C GLU A 26 1.76 -26.83 3.42
N TRP A 27 2.42 -26.04 2.58
CA TRP A 27 2.12 -25.96 1.15
C TRP A 27 3.31 -25.38 0.40
N ASP A 28 4.36 -26.21 0.29
CA ASP A 28 5.44 -25.99 -0.67
C ASP A 28 5.19 -26.99 -1.82
N GLN A 29 4.39 -26.59 -2.81
CA GLN A 29 4.44 -27.10 -4.17
C GLN A 29 3.52 -26.26 -5.07
N ALA A 30 4.14 -25.50 -5.95
CA ALA A 30 3.45 -24.79 -7.01
C ALA A 30 2.87 -25.80 -8.01
N ALA A 31 1.55 -25.88 -8.09
CA ALA A 31 0.86 -26.52 -9.20
C ALA A 31 0.74 -25.54 -10.37
N PRO A 32 1.05 -25.95 -11.61
CA PRO A 32 0.86 -25.12 -12.79
C PRO A 32 -0.62 -24.94 -13.10
N PHE A 33 -0.96 -23.83 -13.72
CA PHE A 33 -2.32 -23.50 -14.16
C PHE A 33 -2.93 -24.67 -14.96
N GLY A 34 -3.82 -25.43 -14.29
CA GLY A 34 -4.57 -26.52 -14.89
C GLY A 34 -5.83 -25.99 -15.58
N LYS A 35 -5.97 -26.36 -16.85
CA LYS A 35 -7.19 -26.13 -17.63
C LYS A 35 -8.37 -26.85 -16.99
N PHE A 36 -9.32 -26.12 -16.45
CA PHE A 36 -10.62 -26.67 -16.13
C PHE A 36 -11.52 -26.65 -17.39
N ARG A 37 -11.84 -27.83 -17.89
CA ARG A 37 -12.96 -28.07 -18.81
C ARG A 37 -13.97 -28.88 -18.02
N ASP A 38 -15.13 -28.26 -17.75
CA ASP A 38 -16.43 -28.94 -17.77
C ASP A 38 -17.53 -27.89 -17.69
N THR A 39 -18.32 -27.84 -18.75
CA THR A 39 -19.38 -26.86 -18.99
C THR A 39 -20.66 -27.36 -18.34
N VAL A 40 -21.14 -26.70 -17.30
CA VAL A 40 -22.54 -26.86 -16.84
C VAL A 40 -23.32 -25.63 -17.25
N VAL A 41 -24.23 -25.80 -18.18
CA VAL A 41 -25.14 -24.73 -18.64
C VAL A 41 -26.29 -24.60 -17.65
N ILE A 42 -26.32 -23.51 -16.86
CA ILE A 42 -27.48 -23.12 -16.05
C ILE A 42 -28.14 -21.89 -16.69
N SER A 43 -29.45 -21.95 -16.81
CA SER A 43 -30.30 -20.94 -17.46
C SER A 43 -30.12 -19.55 -16.88
N MET A 44 -29.87 -18.56 -17.73
CA MET A 44 -29.52 -17.16 -17.39
C MET A 44 -30.63 -16.33 -16.71
N ASN A 45 -31.82 -16.86 -16.47
CA ASN A 45 -32.96 -16.06 -16.00
C ASN A 45 -33.23 -16.06 -14.50
N GLN A 46 -32.34 -16.60 -13.66
CA GLN A 46 -32.48 -16.57 -12.19
C GLN A 46 -31.30 -15.91 -11.43
N LEU A 47 -30.35 -15.28 -12.12
CA LEU A 47 -29.06 -14.83 -11.52
C LEU A 47 -29.00 -13.36 -11.12
N THR A 48 -30.07 -12.57 -11.18
CA THR A 48 -29.99 -11.10 -11.02
C THR A 48 -30.45 -10.54 -9.66
N SER A 49 -30.78 -11.33 -8.63
CA SER A 49 -31.40 -10.74 -7.45
C SER A 49 -30.65 -10.91 -6.10
N ASN A 50 -29.47 -11.58 -6.03
CA ASN A 50 -28.78 -11.71 -4.73
C ASN A 50 -27.26 -11.89 -4.81
N GLN A 51 -26.58 -11.02 -5.57
CA GLN A 51 -25.12 -11.01 -5.59
C GLN A 51 -24.61 -10.45 -4.25
N GLN A 52 -23.78 -11.23 -3.53
CA GLN A 52 -23.25 -10.80 -2.23
C GLN A 52 -22.30 -9.62 -2.38
N LYS A 53 -22.49 -8.61 -1.54
CA LYS A 53 -21.69 -7.37 -1.52
C LYS A 53 -20.52 -7.51 -0.57
N VAL A 54 -19.33 -7.17 -1.06
CA VAL A 54 -18.11 -7.13 -0.26
C VAL A 54 -17.48 -5.73 -0.27
N ALA A 55 -17.13 -5.21 0.90
CA ALA A 55 -16.30 -4.00 1.03
C ALA A 55 -14.94 -4.35 1.61
N ILE A 56 -13.88 -3.74 1.05
CA ILE A 56 -12.51 -3.95 1.48
C ILE A 56 -11.93 -2.62 1.98
N GLU A 57 -11.66 -2.55 3.27
CA GLU A 57 -10.93 -1.43 3.87
C GLU A 57 -9.44 -1.76 3.98
N THR A 58 -8.59 -0.80 3.63
CA THR A 58 -7.13 -0.98 3.64
C THR A 58 -6.46 0.02 4.56
N HIS A 59 -5.72 -0.48 5.54
CA HIS A 59 -4.84 0.32 6.38
C HIS A 59 -3.37 0.03 6.04
N GLY A 60 -2.55 1.08 6.06
CA GLY A 60 -1.10 0.98 5.98
C GLY A 60 -0.50 1.36 4.62
N CYS A 61 0.46 0.56 4.15
CA CYS A 61 1.36 0.91 3.06
C CYS A 61 0.79 0.59 1.66
N LYS A 62 1.53 1.02 0.63
CA LYS A 62 1.21 0.73 -0.78
C LYS A 62 1.14 -0.77 -1.07
N LEU A 63 1.93 -1.59 -0.36
CA LEU A 63 1.88 -3.05 -0.48
C LEU A 63 0.53 -3.62 0.01
N ASN A 64 0.00 -3.13 1.14
CA ASN A 64 -1.35 -3.49 1.57
C ASN A 64 -2.41 -3.06 0.54
N GLN A 65 -2.19 -1.92 -0.13
CA GLN A 65 -3.10 -1.46 -1.20
C GLN A 65 -3.05 -2.41 -2.41
N ALA A 66 -1.85 -2.86 -2.81
CA ALA A 66 -1.70 -3.86 -3.87
C ALA A 66 -2.40 -5.19 -3.52
N ASP A 67 -2.21 -5.66 -2.28
CA ASP A 67 -2.90 -6.85 -1.79
C ASP A 67 -4.42 -6.71 -1.82
N SER A 68 -4.95 -5.54 -1.42
CA SER A 68 -6.40 -5.30 -1.43
C SER A 68 -6.97 -5.18 -2.85
N GLN A 69 -6.20 -4.61 -3.79
CA GLN A 69 -6.60 -4.59 -5.20
C GLN A 69 -6.61 -6.00 -5.80
N ALA A 70 -5.65 -6.85 -5.45
CA ALA A 70 -5.64 -8.26 -5.86
C ALA A 70 -6.85 -9.00 -5.27
N LEU A 71 -7.11 -8.83 -3.97
CA LEU A 71 -8.24 -9.47 -3.30
C LEU A 71 -9.60 -9.02 -3.88
N ALA A 72 -9.74 -7.74 -4.23
CA ALA A 72 -10.95 -7.24 -4.89
C ALA A 72 -11.21 -7.92 -6.24
N ARG A 73 -10.14 -8.15 -7.03
CA ARG A 73 -10.25 -8.92 -8.29
C ARG A 73 -10.67 -10.37 -8.05
N GLU A 74 -10.07 -11.02 -7.04
CA GLU A 74 -10.41 -12.39 -6.67
C GLU A 74 -11.89 -12.49 -6.26
N PHE A 75 -12.40 -11.53 -5.47
CA PHE A 75 -13.83 -11.46 -5.12
C PHE A 75 -14.71 -11.25 -6.35
N SER A 76 -14.35 -10.31 -7.23
CA SER A 76 -15.12 -10.07 -8.47
C SER A 76 -15.14 -11.30 -9.38
N ALA A 77 -13.98 -11.96 -9.56
CA ALA A 77 -13.87 -13.20 -10.34
C ALA A 77 -14.69 -14.36 -9.74
N ALA A 78 -14.91 -14.35 -8.42
CA ALA A 78 -15.76 -15.32 -7.74
C ALA A 78 -17.25 -14.93 -7.73
N GLY A 79 -17.65 -13.86 -8.40
CA GLY A 79 -19.03 -13.44 -8.54
C GLY A 79 -19.56 -12.53 -7.44
N PHE A 80 -18.71 -12.01 -6.53
CA PHE A 80 -19.11 -11.03 -5.54
C PHE A 80 -19.13 -9.62 -6.13
N GLN A 81 -20.05 -8.79 -5.64
CA GLN A 81 -20.07 -7.35 -5.96
C GLN A 81 -19.14 -6.59 -4.99
N VAL A 82 -18.01 -6.09 -5.49
CA VAL A 82 -17.13 -5.21 -4.71
C VAL A 82 -17.71 -3.80 -4.67
N VAL A 83 -18.02 -3.30 -3.47
CA VAL A 83 -18.71 -2.02 -3.25
C VAL A 83 -17.91 -1.08 -2.36
N GLY A 84 -18.37 0.17 -2.26
CA GLY A 84 -17.76 1.20 -1.42
C GLY A 84 -18.03 0.99 0.08
N LEU A 85 -17.16 1.54 0.96
CA LEU A 85 -17.26 1.45 2.43
C LEU A 85 -18.51 2.12 3.04
N HIS A 86 -19.26 2.86 2.23
CA HIS A 86 -20.48 3.56 2.65
C HIS A 86 -21.76 2.75 2.43
N GLU A 87 -21.66 1.66 1.68
CA GLU A 87 -22.78 0.79 1.37
C GLU A 87 -23.02 -0.24 2.49
N GLN A 88 -24.22 -0.82 2.50
CA GLN A 88 -24.51 -2.01 3.28
C GLN A 88 -23.87 -3.20 2.59
N VAL A 89 -23.21 -4.06 3.37
CA VAL A 89 -22.44 -5.18 2.84
C VAL A 89 -22.75 -6.48 3.57
N ASP A 90 -22.60 -7.59 2.86
CA ASP A 90 -22.70 -8.95 3.42
C ASP A 90 -21.35 -9.41 3.98
N ILE A 91 -20.25 -8.89 3.43
CA ILE A 91 -18.89 -9.22 3.84
C ILE A 91 -18.08 -7.91 3.96
N PHE A 92 -17.39 -7.74 5.08
CA PHE A 92 -16.45 -6.66 5.29
C PHE A 92 -15.06 -7.23 5.54
N VAL A 93 -14.07 -6.80 4.76
CA VAL A 93 -12.68 -7.24 4.89
C VAL A 93 -11.80 -6.08 5.28
N LEU A 94 -11.09 -6.18 6.40
CA LEU A 94 -10.04 -5.24 6.78
C LEU A 94 -8.64 -5.82 6.49
N ASN A 95 -7.92 -5.23 5.55
CA ASN A 95 -6.50 -5.50 5.32
C ASN A 95 -5.66 -4.52 6.15
N SER A 96 -5.12 -4.99 7.27
CA SER A 96 -4.57 -4.17 8.34
C SER A 96 -3.05 -4.05 8.32
N CYS A 97 -2.55 -2.94 8.88
CA CYS A 97 -1.14 -2.69 9.20
C CYS A 97 -0.87 -2.93 10.70
N THR A 98 0.41 -3.16 11.06
CA THR A 98 0.83 -3.33 12.47
C THR A 98 2.19 -2.70 12.76
N VAL A 99 2.65 -1.76 11.94
CA VAL A 99 3.98 -1.14 12.15
C VAL A 99 4.02 -0.21 13.37
N THR A 100 2.87 0.24 13.87
CA THR A 100 2.75 1.04 15.10
C THR A 100 1.56 0.60 15.95
N HIS A 101 1.58 0.92 17.26
CA HIS A 101 0.41 0.72 18.15
C HIS A 101 -0.82 1.51 17.69
N VAL A 102 -0.60 2.67 17.07
CA VAL A 102 -1.69 3.48 16.51
C VAL A 102 -2.38 2.75 15.37
N ALA A 103 -1.61 2.05 14.52
CA ALA A 103 -2.17 1.25 13.42
C ALA A 103 -3.04 0.10 13.98
N ASP A 104 -2.57 -0.62 15.00
CA ASP A 104 -3.34 -1.69 15.64
C ASP A 104 -4.65 -1.15 16.25
N ARG A 105 -4.59 -0.02 16.96
CA ARG A 105 -5.77 0.63 17.55
C ARG A 105 -6.78 1.04 16.48
N LYS A 106 -6.32 1.63 15.37
CA LYS A 106 -7.18 2.00 14.24
C LYS A 106 -7.85 0.76 13.64
N ALA A 107 -7.11 -0.34 13.46
CA ALA A 107 -7.66 -1.58 12.92
C ALA A 107 -8.78 -2.14 13.81
N ARG A 108 -8.57 -2.23 15.14
CA ARG A 108 -9.61 -2.67 16.08
C ARG A 108 -10.84 -1.76 16.06
N HIS A 109 -10.62 -0.44 15.97
CA HIS A 109 -11.73 0.51 15.87
C HIS A 109 -12.55 0.31 14.58
N SER A 110 -11.88 0.11 13.44
CA SER A 110 -12.53 -0.10 12.15
C SER A 110 -13.38 -1.38 12.13
N LEU A 111 -12.82 -2.50 12.63
CA LEU A 111 -13.55 -3.78 12.73
C LEU A 111 -14.82 -3.67 13.59
N ARG A 112 -14.71 -3.05 14.78
CA ARG A 112 -15.88 -2.79 15.63
C ARG A 112 -16.89 -1.84 14.98
N SER A 113 -16.41 -0.84 14.23
CA SER A 113 -17.29 0.08 13.49
C SER A 113 -18.02 -0.63 12.36
N ALA A 114 -17.32 -1.53 11.65
CA ALA A 114 -17.92 -2.32 10.58
C ALA A 114 -19.06 -3.20 11.08
N ARG A 115 -18.88 -3.90 12.22
CA ARG A 115 -19.95 -4.70 12.85
C ARG A 115 -21.15 -3.86 13.23
N ARG A 116 -20.94 -2.66 13.82
CA ARG A 116 -22.05 -1.77 14.19
C ARG A 116 -22.84 -1.26 12.97
N LYS A 117 -22.16 -1.01 11.85
CA LYS A 117 -22.80 -0.57 10.61
C LYS A 117 -23.51 -1.70 9.86
N ASN A 118 -22.97 -2.90 9.93
CA ASN A 118 -23.45 -4.09 9.24
C ASN A 118 -23.56 -5.25 10.25
N PRO A 119 -24.63 -5.31 11.07
CA PRO A 119 -24.73 -6.29 12.16
C PRO A 119 -24.71 -7.75 11.70
N ASP A 120 -25.22 -8.03 10.51
CA ASP A 120 -25.33 -9.38 9.94
C ASP A 120 -24.17 -9.74 8.99
N ALA A 121 -23.28 -8.81 8.67
CA ALA A 121 -22.17 -9.06 7.76
C ALA A 121 -21.10 -9.96 8.36
N THR A 122 -20.43 -10.76 7.52
CA THR A 122 -19.22 -11.48 7.90
C THR A 122 -18.03 -10.52 7.96
N ILE A 123 -17.44 -10.36 9.14
CA ILE A 123 -16.30 -9.47 9.38
C ILE A 123 -14.99 -10.26 9.32
N VAL A 124 -14.15 -9.94 8.35
CA VAL A 124 -12.86 -10.60 8.11
C VAL A 124 -11.70 -9.65 8.45
N ALA A 125 -10.82 -10.09 9.32
CA ALA A 125 -9.57 -9.40 9.63
C ALA A 125 -8.39 -10.09 8.93
N THR A 126 -7.62 -9.35 8.12
CA THR A 126 -6.41 -9.84 7.45
C THR A 126 -5.29 -8.82 7.49
N GLY A 127 -4.14 -9.16 6.90
CA GLY A 127 -2.98 -8.27 6.81
C GLY A 127 -1.98 -8.46 7.93
N CYS A 128 -1.09 -7.47 8.09
CA CYS A 128 0.07 -7.58 8.99
C CYS A 128 -0.32 -7.71 10.47
N TYR A 129 -1.45 -7.15 10.90
CA TYR A 129 -1.91 -7.30 12.29
C TYR A 129 -2.46 -8.70 12.54
N ALA A 130 -3.24 -9.22 11.61
CA ALA A 130 -3.74 -10.60 11.71
C ALA A 130 -2.61 -11.64 11.69
N GLU A 131 -1.52 -11.35 10.96
CA GLU A 131 -0.31 -12.19 10.98
C GLU A 131 0.46 -12.10 12.30
N ARG A 132 0.62 -10.88 12.84
CA ARG A 132 1.42 -10.65 14.06
C ARG A 132 0.74 -11.18 15.32
N ASN A 133 -0.55 -10.96 15.47
CA ASN A 133 -1.27 -11.27 16.70
C ASN A 133 -2.71 -11.73 16.40
N PRO A 134 -2.88 -12.91 15.80
CA PRO A 134 -4.19 -13.45 15.48
C PRO A 134 -5.04 -13.68 16.74
N THR A 135 -4.42 -14.11 17.85
CA THR A 135 -5.13 -14.39 19.12
C THR A 135 -5.84 -13.14 19.65
N GLU A 136 -5.16 -11.97 19.68
CA GLU A 136 -5.79 -10.72 20.13
C GLU A 136 -7.01 -10.34 19.27
N LEU A 137 -6.94 -10.61 17.95
CA LEU A 137 -8.06 -10.33 17.05
C LEU A 137 -9.21 -11.32 17.23
N MET A 138 -8.91 -12.58 17.52
CA MET A 138 -9.92 -13.63 17.78
C MET A 138 -10.68 -13.40 19.08
N GLU A 139 -10.11 -12.73 20.06
CA GLU A 139 -10.78 -12.34 21.30
C GLU A 139 -11.81 -11.21 21.09
N ILE A 140 -11.82 -10.57 19.93
CA ILE A 140 -12.76 -9.50 19.60
C ILE A 140 -14.04 -10.12 19.04
N SER A 141 -15.13 -10.07 19.79
CA SER A 141 -16.41 -10.72 19.46
C SER A 141 -17.05 -10.25 18.14
N GLU A 142 -16.66 -9.07 17.66
CA GLU A 142 -17.15 -8.49 16.41
C GLU A 142 -16.50 -9.08 15.15
N ILE A 143 -15.46 -9.94 15.29
CA ILE A 143 -14.71 -10.52 14.17
C ILE A 143 -15.12 -11.98 13.99
N ASP A 144 -15.47 -12.37 12.77
CA ASP A 144 -15.87 -13.75 12.45
C ASP A 144 -14.69 -14.58 11.92
N ILE A 145 -13.79 -13.96 11.14
CA ILE A 145 -12.68 -14.65 10.49
C ILE A 145 -11.39 -13.84 10.66
N VAL A 146 -10.31 -14.52 11.07
CA VAL A 146 -8.96 -13.94 11.14
C VAL A 146 -8.03 -14.76 10.25
N MET A 147 -7.41 -14.11 9.24
CA MET A 147 -6.49 -14.76 8.31
C MET A 147 -5.24 -13.89 8.09
N GLY A 148 -4.05 -14.42 8.35
CA GLY A 148 -2.77 -13.74 8.17
C GLY A 148 -2.39 -13.53 6.69
N ASN A 149 -1.22 -12.92 6.47
CA ASN A 149 -0.71 -12.66 5.12
C ASN A 149 -0.46 -13.95 4.33
N GLY A 150 0.04 -15.00 4.98
CA GLY A 150 0.31 -16.30 4.36
C GLY A 150 -0.92 -16.99 3.79
N SER A 151 -2.08 -16.77 4.39
CA SER A 151 -3.36 -17.37 3.96
C SER A 151 -4.28 -16.40 3.22
N LYS A 152 -3.85 -15.18 2.94
CA LYS A 152 -4.67 -14.12 2.33
C LYS A 152 -5.32 -14.54 1.01
N ARG A 153 -4.63 -15.30 0.16
CA ARG A 153 -5.15 -15.80 -1.13
C ARG A 153 -6.28 -16.82 -0.97
N ALA A 154 -6.40 -17.45 0.21
CA ALA A 154 -7.47 -18.39 0.49
C ALA A 154 -8.74 -17.75 1.06
N ILE A 155 -8.77 -16.41 1.25
CA ILE A 155 -9.91 -15.72 1.89
C ILE A 155 -11.19 -15.95 1.10
N VAL A 156 -11.17 -15.75 -0.22
CA VAL A 156 -12.35 -15.87 -1.08
C VAL A 156 -12.88 -17.29 -1.05
N GLN A 157 -12.02 -18.29 -1.26
CA GLN A 157 -12.41 -19.70 -1.21
C GLN A 157 -12.98 -20.07 0.17
N ARG A 158 -12.34 -19.61 1.23
CA ARG A 158 -12.79 -19.86 2.60
C ARG A 158 -14.17 -19.29 2.88
N LEU A 159 -14.47 -18.10 2.35
CA LEU A 159 -15.79 -17.48 2.49
C LEU A 159 -16.85 -18.28 1.70
N ILE A 160 -16.53 -18.70 0.48
CA ILE A 160 -17.41 -19.56 -0.33
C ILE A 160 -17.75 -20.82 0.45
N ASP A 161 -16.74 -21.51 0.98
CA ASP A 161 -16.93 -22.77 1.73
C ASP A 161 -17.72 -22.56 3.04
N SER A 162 -17.45 -21.47 3.77
CA SER A 162 -18.08 -21.22 5.09
C SER A 162 -19.51 -20.69 4.98
N LEU A 163 -19.86 -20.03 3.91
CA LEU A 163 -21.19 -19.47 3.66
C LEU A 163 -22.06 -20.41 2.79
N GLU A 164 -21.54 -21.59 2.42
CA GLU A 164 -22.21 -22.55 1.54
C GLU A 164 -22.74 -21.88 0.25
N LEU A 165 -21.98 -20.91 -0.27
CA LEU A 165 -22.38 -20.18 -1.44
C LEU A 165 -22.25 -21.05 -2.69
N PRO A 166 -23.21 -21.00 -3.61
CA PRO A 166 -23.04 -21.67 -4.89
C PRO A 166 -21.83 -21.04 -5.61
N ILE A 167 -20.86 -21.88 -6.00
CA ILE A 167 -19.78 -21.44 -6.88
C ILE A 167 -20.46 -21.05 -8.21
N VAL A 168 -20.59 -19.78 -8.46
CA VAL A 168 -20.96 -19.27 -9.77
C VAL A 168 -19.64 -19.02 -10.50
N PRO A 169 -19.21 -19.89 -11.45
CA PRO A 169 -18.07 -19.56 -12.26
C PRO A 169 -18.42 -18.27 -13.01
N CYS A 170 -17.57 -17.25 -12.88
CA CYS A 170 -17.72 -16.05 -13.68
C CYS A 170 -17.79 -16.48 -15.16
N ALA A 171 -18.84 -16.04 -15.84
CA ALA A 171 -19.07 -16.38 -17.24
C ALA A 171 -17.86 -15.96 -18.07
N THR A 172 -17.34 -16.91 -18.82
CA THR A 172 -16.47 -16.78 -19.99
C THR A 172 -15.50 -15.58 -20.04
N GLY A 173 -14.24 -15.87 -20.02
CA GLY A 173 -12.98 -15.20 -20.38
C GLY A 173 -12.91 -13.72 -20.75
N GLU A 174 -14.00 -13.01 -20.94
CA GLU A 174 -14.06 -11.59 -21.32
C GLU A 174 -14.38 -10.67 -20.12
N ASP A 175 -14.95 -11.19 -19.02
CA ASP A 175 -15.32 -10.40 -17.82
C ASP A 175 -14.30 -10.46 -16.68
N ILE A 176 -13.20 -11.22 -16.82
CA ILE A 176 -12.16 -11.36 -15.79
C ILE A 176 -11.31 -10.07 -15.63
N ASP A 177 -11.39 -9.17 -16.61
CA ASP A 177 -10.63 -7.92 -16.66
C ASP A 177 -11.30 -6.73 -15.97
N VAL A 178 -12.49 -6.89 -15.38
CA VAL A 178 -13.13 -5.82 -14.63
C VAL A 178 -12.41 -5.63 -13.29
N ILE A 179 -11.37 -4.82 -13.32
CA ILE A 179 -10.75 -4.30 -12.09
C ILE A 179 -11.79 -3.38 -11.46
N PRO A 180 -12.29 -3.70 -10.25
CA PRO A 180 -13.33 -2.88 -9.65
C PRO A 180 -12.84 -1.45 -9.45
N LEU A 181 -13.31 -0.51 -10.26
CA LEU A 181 -13.08 0.93 -10.08
C LEU A 181 -13.67 1.45 -8.75
N SER A 182 -14.50 0.63 -8.09
CA SER A 182 -15.10 0.90 -6.78
C SER A 182 -14.09 1.18 -5.65
N LEU A 183 -12.81 0.81 -5.83
CA LEU A 183 -11.74 1.18 -4.91
C LEU A 183 -11.29 2.65 -5.06
N ASN A 184 -11.94 3.44 -5.95
CA ASN A 184 -11.70 4.88 -6.18
C ASN A 184 -10.20 5.24 -6.29
N ARG A 185 -9.39 4.43 -6.99
CA ARG A 185 -7.96 4.65 -7.15
C ARG A 185 -7.60 4.68 -8.62
N ASN A 186 -7.13 5.83 -9.06
CA ASN A 186 -6.73 6.06 -10.47
C ASN A 186 -5.31 5.53 -10.74
N ARG A 187 -4.66 4.97 -9.73
CA ARG A 187 -3.31 4.40 -9.80
C ARG A 187 -3.32 2.94 -9.39
N ALA A 188 -2.79 2.07 -10.25
CA ALA A 188 -2.67 0.65 -9.99
C ALA A 188 -1.42 0.35 -9.14
N MET A 189 -1.60 -0.34 -8.03
CA MET A 189 -0.48 -0.79 -7.20
C MET A 189 -0.02 -2.16 -7.67
N VAL A 190 1.21 -2.24 -8.17
CA VAL A 190 1.80 -3.47 -8.69
C VAL A 190 2.82 -4.00 -7.70
N LYS A 191 2.49 -5.12 -7.05
CA LYS A 191 3.41 -5.81 -6.15
C LYS A 191 4.47 -6.53 -6.96
N ILE A 192 5.73 -6.10 -6.85
CA ILE A 192 6.86 -6.72 -7.54
C ILE A 192 7.72 -7.59 -6.63
N GLN A 193 7.62 -7.37 -5.31
CA GLN A 193 8.43 -8.05 -4.31
C GLN A 193 7.69 -8.08 -2.96
N GLU A 194 7.88 -9.11 -2.17
CA GLU A 194 7.32 -9.27 -0.82
C GLU A 194 8.37 -9.84 0.13
N GLY A 195 8.17 -9.59 1.44
CA GLY A 195 9.11 -10.02 2.47
C GLY A 195 10.38 -9.17 2.53
N CYS A 196 11.22 -9.41 3.55
CA CYS A 196 12.49 -8.70 3.72
C CYS A 196 13.43 -9.52 4.58
N ASP A 197 14.66 -9.71 4.10
CA ASP A 197 15.71 -10.42 4.83
C ASP A 197 16.62 -9.46 5.63
N GLN A 198 16.36 -8.16 5.55
CA GLN A 198 17.05 -7.19 6.39
C GLN A 198 16.52 -7.25 7.83
N VAL A 199 17.45 -7.24 8.77
CA VAL A 199 17.16 -7.36 10.20
C VAL A 199 17.24 -6.00 10.91
N CYS A 200 16.61 -4.96 10.34
CA CYS A 200 16.53 -3.66 10.97
C CYS A 200 15.94 -3.80 12.38
N ALA A 201 16.59 -3.18 13.38
CA ALA A 201 16.32 -3.44 14.78
C ALA A 201 14.89 -3.16 15.24
N TYR A 202 14.20 -2.22 14.60
CA TYR A 202 12.84 -1.78 14.91
C TYR A 202 11.75 -2.45 14.05
N CYS A 203 12.15 -3.18 13.00
CA CYS A 203 11.22 -3.56 11.94
C CYS A 203 10.55 -4.90 12.21
N ILE A 204 9.21 -4.90 12.20
CA ILE A 204 8.40 -6.11 12.36
C ILE A 204 8.15 -6.84 11.02
N VAL A 205 8.46 -6.20 9.89
CA VAL A 205 8.11 -6.69 8.54
C VAL A 205 8.62 -8.10 8.25
N PRO A 206 9.88 -8.50 8.58
CA PRO A 206 10.33 -9.86 8.34
C PRO A 206 9.46 -10.94 9.03
N LYS A 207 8.83 -10.59 10.15
CA LYS A 207 7.96 -11.51 10.91
C LYS A 207 6.55 -11.61 10.36
N VAL A 208 6.05 -10.54 9.71
CA VAL A 208 4.66 -10.47 9.24
C VAL A 208 4.52 -10.59 7.72
N ARG A 209 5.64 -10.50 6.98
CA ARG A 209 5.67 -10.63 5.52
C ARG A 209 6.61 -11.74 5.04
N GLY A 210 7.33 -12.37 5.97
CA GLY A 210 8.23 -13.47 5.70
C GLY A 210 9.51 -13.09 4.97
N ARG A 211 10.12 -14.10 4.35
CA ARG A 211 11.36 -13.99 3.58
C ARG A 211 11.13 -13.24 2.28
N GLU A 212 12.21 -12.66 1.80
CA GLU A 212 12.26 -11.93 0.55
C GLU A 212 11.93 -12.82 -0.66
N LYS A 213 11.05 -12.33 -1.54
CA LYS A 213 10.67 -13.04 -2.76
C LYS A 213 10.27 -12.04 -3.84
N SER A 214 10.82 -12.20 -5.04
CA SER A 214 10.48 -11.42 -6.22
C SER A 214 9.32 -12.03 -7.00
N VAL A 215 8.51 -11.20 -7.64
CA VAL A 215 7.51 -11.64 -8.61
C VAL A 215 8.18 -11.75 -9.99
N PRO A 216 7.97 -12.83 -10.75
CA PRO A 216 8.56 -12.98 -12.07
C PRO A 216 8.22 -11.83 -13.03
N VAL A 217 9.17 -11.40 -13.85
CA VAL A 217 9.01 -10.29 -14.81
C VAL A 217 7.77 -10.49 -15.70
N ALA A 218 7.56 -11.69 -16.24
CA ALA A 218 6.41 -11.99 -17.10
C ALA A 218 5.09 -11.69 -16.41
N THR A 219 4.92 -12.14 -15.17
CA THR A 219 3.70 -11.89 -14.36
C THR A 219 3.48 -10.40 -14.10
N ILE A 220 4.55 -9.62 -13.85
CA ILE A 220 4.44 -8.17 -13.65
C ILE A 220 4.01 -7.48 -14.94
N ILE A 221 4.56 -7.87 -16.09
CA ILE A 221 4.19 -7.30 -17.38
C ILE A 221 2.75 -7.63 -17.73
N GLU A 222 2.30 -8.87 -17.55
CA GLU A 222 0.90 -9.28 -17.74
C GLU A 222 -0.04 -8.45 -16.87
N GLN A 223 0.30 -8.27 -15.59
CA GLN A 223 -0.50 -7.48 -14.66
C GLN A 223 -0.56 -6.00 -15.07
N ILE A 224 0.56 -5.40 -15.49
CA ILE A 224 0.59 -4.00 -15.93
C ILE A 224 -0.22 -3.83 -17.22
N THR A 225 -0.12 -4.77 -18.16
CA THR A 225 -0.88 -4.76 -19.40
C THR A 225 -2.38 -4.83 -19.11
N ALA A 226 -2.83 -5.72 -18.22
CA ALA A 226 -4.21 -5.80 -17.80
C ALA A 226 -4.72 -4.49 -17.17
N TYR A 227 -3.91 -3.83 -16.34
CA TYR A 227 -4.27 -2.51 -15.81
C TYR A 227 -4.36 -1.43 -16.90
N GLN A 228 -3.43 -1.44 -17.85
CA GLN A 228 -3.44 -0.53 -18.99
C GLN A 228 -4.71 -0.72 -19.83
N ASP A 229 -5.08 -1.97 -20.14
CA ASP A 229 -6.26 -2.30 -20.94
C ASP A 229 -7.56 -1.98 -20.19
N ALA A 230 -7.54 -2.01 -18.85
CA ALA A 230 -8.61 -1.51 -17.99
C ALA A 230 -8.64 0.03 -17.85
N GLY A 231 -7.80 0.77 -18.58
CA GLY A 231 -7.79 2.23 -18.61
C GLY A 231 -7.00 2.92 -17.52
N PHE A 232 -6.15 2.22 -16.74
CA PHE A 232 -5.26 2.89 -15.80
C PHE A 232 -4.11 3.59 -16.53
N HIS A 233 -3.78 4.80 -16.10
CA HIS A 233 -2.69 5.60 -16.66
C HIS A 233 -1.40 5.56 -15.84
N GLU A 234 -1.47 5.27 -14.55
CA GLU A 234 -0.30 5.20 -13.67
C GLU A 234 -0.22 3.86 -12.95
N VAL A 235 0.97 3.24 -12.98
CA VAL A 235 1.31 2.11 -12.09
C VAL A 235 2.33 2.54 -11.05
N VAL A 236 2.18 2.00 -9.84
CA VAL A 236 3.13 2.19 -8.75
C VAL A 236 3.76 0.84 -8.43
N LEU A 237 5.01 0.66 -8.80
CA LEU A 237 5.78 -0.53 -8.44
C LEU A 237 6.01 -0.52 -6.93
N THR A 238 5.56 -1.55 -6.23
CA THR A 238 5.60 -1.60 -4.77
C THR A 238 6.09 -2.95 -4.25
N GLY A 239 6.70 -2.90 -3.09
CA GLY A 239 7.23 -4.07 -2.39
C GLY A 239 7.67 -3.69 -0.98
N THR A 240 8.27 -4.62 -0.29
CA THR A 240 8.86 -4.40 1.03
C THR A 240 10.24 -3.78 0.92
N GLN A 241 11.07 -4.30 0.00
CA GLN A 241 12.45 -3.90 -0.26
C GLN A 241 12.70 -3.94 -1.77
N LEU A 242 12.39 -2.86 -2.47
CA LEU A 242 12.43 -2.85 -3.94
C LEU A 242 13.83 -3.00 -4.51
N GLY A 243 14.85 -2.46 -3.84
CA GLY A 243 16.23 -2.55 -4.30
C GLY A 243 16.80 -3.96 -4.36
N SER A 244 16.19 -4.91 -3.64
CA SER A 244 16.57 -6.33 -3.70
C SER A 244 15.79 -7.13 -4.73
N TYR A 245 14.89 -6.51 -5.49
CA TYR A 245 14.16 -7.21 -6.55
C TYR A 245 15.13 -7.92 -7.50
N GLY A 246 14.83 -9.15 -7.79
CA GLY A 246 15.62 -9.99 -8.70
C GLY A 246 16.72 -10.82 -8.02
N PHE A 247 16.95 -10.65 -6.69
CA PHE A 247 18.01 -11.42 -6.01
C PHE A 247 17.80 -12.95 -6.13
N ASP A 248 16.56 -13.39 -6.30
CA ASP A 248 16.11 -14.78 -6.47
C ASP A 248 15.72 -15.10 -7.93
N LEU A 249 15.99 -14.20 -8.88
CA LEU A 249 15.72 -14.32 -10.31
C LEU A 249 17.03 -14.09 -11.10
N GLU A 250 17.47 -15.08 -11.84
CA GLU A 250 18.74 -15.02 -12.58
C GLU A 250 18.78 -13.87 -13.58
N GLY A 251 19.78 -13.01 -13.46
CA GLY A 251 20.01 -11.86 -14.35
C GLY A 251 19.06 -10.68 -14.16
N GLU A 252 18.18 -10.72 -13.17
CA GLU A 252 17.19 -9.65 -12.93
C GLU A 252 17.60 -8.72 -11.80
N SER A 253 17.11 -7.48 -11.88
CA SER A 253 17.27 -6.43 -10.90
C SER A 253 16.09 -5.45 -10.99
N ILE A 254 15.97 -4.50 -10.07
CA ILE A 254 14.96 -3.44 -10.19
C ILE A 254 15.16 -2.60 -11.46
N ALA A 255 16.39 -2.35 -11.88
CA ALA A 255 16.68 -1.61 -13.11
C ALA A 255 16.30 -2.42 -14.36
N SER A 256 16.61 -3.72 -14.42
CA SER A 256 16.21 -4.58 -15.54
C SER A 256 14.68 -4.70 -15.62
N LEU A 257 13.99 -4.86 -14.49
CA LEU A 257 12.53 -4.88 -14.45
C LEU A 257 11.93 -3.61 -15.03
N ILE A 258 12.40 -2.43 -14.59
CA ILE A 258 11.88 -1.14 -15.10
C ILE A 258 12.12 -1.05 -16.61
N ARG A 259 13.28 -1.47 -17.12
CA ARG A 259 13.54 -1.55 -18.59
C ARG A 259 12.53 -2.46 -19.29
N HIS A 260 12.22 -3.63 -18.72
CA HIS A 260 11.19 -4.50 -19.26
C HIS A 260 9.82 -3.85 -19.29
N VAL A 261 9.41 -3.15 -18.23
CA VAL A 261 8.14 -2.42 -18.16
C VAL A 261 8.10 -1.31 -19.21
N LEU A 262 9.17 -0.52 -19.34
CA LEU A 262 9.28 0.54 -20.34
C LEU A 262 9.19 0.00 -21.78
N ASN A 263 9.77 -1.15 -22.05
CA ASN A 263 9.86 -1.71 -23.40
C ASN A 263 8.61 -2.53 -23.80
N ARG A 264 7.93 -3.16 -22.84
CA ARG A 264 6.87 -4.14 -23.12
C ARG A 264 5.47 -3.63 -22.80
N THR A 265 5.33 -2.45 -22.20
CA THR A 265 4.02 -1.85 -21.89
C THR A 265 3.92 -0.44 -22.45
N ARG A 266 2.69 0.08 -22.52
CA ARG A 266 2.40 1.46 -22.94
C ARG A 266 1.83 2.32 -21.82
N ILE A 267 1.91 1.84 -20.55
CA ILE A 267 1.41 2.58 -19.40
C ILE A 267 2.03 3.99 -19.37
N SER A 268 1.22 5.01 -19.18
CA SER A 268 1.64 6.41 -19.35
C SER A 268 2.59 6.89 -18.26
N ARG A 269 2.46 6.36 -17.02
CA ARG A 269 3.29 6.74 -15.88
C ARG A 269 3.72 5.53 -15.06
N ILE A 270 4.99 5.52 -14.70
CA ILE A 270 5.59 4.51 -13.84
C ILE A 270 6.16 5.22 -12.62
N ARG A 271 5.66 4.87 -11.45
CA ARG A 271 6.17 5.37 -10.18
C ARG A 271 6.79 4.23 -9.39
N VAL A 272 7.96 4.48 -8.83
CA VAL A 272 8.65 3.55 -7.94
C VAL A 272 8.34 3.95 -6.51
N SER A 273 8.02 3.00 -5.64
CA SER A 273 7.76 3.31 -4.23
C SER A 273 9.07 3.52 -3.45
N SER A 274 9.28 2.86 -2.32
CA SER A 274 10.45 3.14 -1.47
C SER A 274 11.71 2.44 -1.98
N LEU A 275 12.78 3.20 -2.15
CA LEU A 275 14.15 2.72 -2.40
C LEU A 275 15.02 3.07 -1.19
N GLN A 276 16.12 2.34 -0.98
CA GLN A 276 17.10 2.71 0.03
C GLN A 276 18.30 3.44 -0.61
N PRO A 277 19.09 4.21 0.16
CA PRO A 277 20.22 4.96 -0.38
C PRO A 277 21.18 4.11 -1.23
N GLN A 278 21.50 2.89 -0.75
CA GLN A 278 22.40 1.97 -1.46
C GLN A 278 21.83 1.42 -2.78
N ASP A 279 20.51 1.55 -3.01
CA ASP A 279 19.85 1.10 -4.23
C ASP A 279 19.96 2.15 -5.36
N ILE A 280 20.38 3.38 -5.03
CA ILE A 280 20.52 4.50 -5.98
C ILE A 280 21.83 4.34 -6.74
N THR A 281 21.77 3.75 -7.91
CA THR A 281 22.88 3.55 -8.82
C THR A 281 22.72 4.39 -10.08
N SER A 282 23.82 4.69 -10.78
CA SER A 282 23.78 5.42 -12.06
C SER A 282 22.89 4.70 -13.08
N ASP A 283 23.02 3.36 -13.19
CA ASP A 283 22.22 2.51 -14.08
C ASP A 283 20.71 2.60 -13.79
N LEU A 284 20.33 2.70 -12.52
CA LEU A 284 18.93 2.92 -12.14
C LEU A 284 18.47 4.34 -12.49
N LEU A 285 19.27 5.36 -12.18
CA LEU A 285 18.92 6.75 -12.41
C LEU A 285 18.80 7.13 -13.89
N GLU A 286 19.53 6.46 -14.78
CA GLU A 286 19.42 6.63 -16.24
C GLU A 286 18.01 6.34 -16.77
N LEU A 287 17.24 5.52 -16.09
CA LEU A 287 15.87 5.20 -16.50
C LEU A 287 14.91 6.41 -16.40
N TRP A 288 15.24 7.41 -15.58
CA TRP A 288 14.46 8.66 -15.48
C TRP A 288 14.65 9.60 -16.67
N ASP A 289 15.49 9.26 -17.67
CA ASP A 289 15.48 9.91 -18.98
C ASP A 289 14.20 9.61 -19.76
N ASN A 290 13.50 8.54 -19.42
CA ASN A 290 12.22 8.24 -20.04
C ASN A 290 11.10 9.06 -19.37
N PRO A 291 10.33 9.87 -20.13
CA PRO A 291 9.30 10.76 -19.57
C PRO A 291 8.14 10.03 -18.89
N ARG A 292 8.03 8.71 -19.03
CA ARG A 292 7.05 7.88 -18.31
C ARG A 292 7.46 7.63 -16.86
N MET A 293 8.73 7.82 -16.50
CA MET A 293 9.19 7.68 -15.12
C MET A 293 8.82 8.93 -14.33
N CYS A 294 8.04 8.75 -13.26
CA CYS A 294 7.64 9.85 -12.40
C CYS A 294 8.84 10.40 -11.62
N PRO A 295 9.16 11.71 -11.68
CA PRO A 295 10.26 12.32 -10.94
C PRO A 295 9.92 12.45 -9.43
N HIS A 296 9.77 11.31 -8.78
CA HIS A 296 9.45 11.19 -7.37
C HIS A 296 10.18 9.99 -6.77
N PHE A 297 10.93 10.24 -5.71
CA PHE A 297 11.60 9.22 -4.93
C PHE A 297 11.11 9.25 -3.48
N HIS A 298 10.81 8.09 -2.95
CA HIS A 298 10.65 7.91 -1.52
C HIS A 298 11.89 7.19 -0.99
N LEU A 299 12.70 7.91 -0.21
CA LEU A 299 14.01 7.47 0.29
C LEU A 299 14.03 7.55 1.82
N PRO A 300 13.66 6.48 2.55
CA PRO A 300 13.57 6.51 4.00
C PRO A 300 14.91 6.82 4.67
N LEU A 301 15.02 7.94 5.37
CA LEU A 301 16.21 8.34 6.13
C LEU A 301 16.34 7.59 7.43
N GLN A 302 15.25 7.37 8.13
CA GLN A 302 15.11 6.81 9.48
C GLN A 302 15.77 7.67 10.58
N SER A 303 17.06 7.98 10.47
CA SER A 303 17.83 8.90 11.34
C SER A 303 18.98 9.52 10.55
N GLY A 304 19.41 10.73 10.92
CA GLY A 304 20.60 11.38 10.38
C GLY A 304 21.84 11.22 11.26
N SER A 305 21.75 10.44 12.35
CA SER A 305 22.88 10.09 13.21
C SER A 305 23.42 8.71 12.85
N ASP A 306 24.72 8.62 12.55
CA ASP A 306 25.38 7.33 12.27
C ASP A 306 25.35 6.38 13.47
N ASN A 307 25.39 6.91 14.69
CA ASN A 307 25.22 6.15 15.92
C ASN A 307 23.85 5.45 15.94
N ILE A 308 22.77 6.19 15.71
CA ILE A 308 21.41 5.66 15.70
C ILE A 308 21.18 4.76 14.47
N LEU A 309 21.67 5.11 13.30
CA LEU A 309 21.60 4.25 12.10
C LEU A 309 22.27 2.88 12.36
N SER A 310 23.42 2.86 13.01
CA SER A 310 24.11 1.63 13.40
C SER A 310 23.28 0.80 14.37
N GLN A 311 22.71 1.40 15.40
CA GLN A 311 21.83 0.73 16.37
C GLN A 311 20.52 0.22 15.70
N MET A 312 20.00 0.96 14.73
CA MET A 312 18.88 0.55 13.86
C MET A 312 19.26 -0.57 12.88
N ARG A 313 20.57 -0.93 12.80
CA ARG A 313 21.15 -1.88 11.82
C ARG A 313 20.86 -1.46 10.37
N ARG A 314 21.02 -0.16 10.10
CA ARG A 314 20.96 0.35 8.71
C ARG A 314 22.29 0.10 8.02
N ARG A 315 22.24 -0.06 6.69
CA ARG A 315 23.40 -0.40 5.86
C ARG A 315 24.00 0.82 5.17
N TYR A 316 23.71 2.01 5.64
CA TYR A 316 24.21 3.28 5.12
C TYR A 316 24.49 4.24 6.28
N THR A 317 25.34 5.24 6.00
CA THR A 317 25.63 6.38 6.87
C THR A 317 24.82 7.60 6.42
N ALA A 318 24.75 8.63 7.28
CA ALA A 318 24.14 9.91 6.95
C ALA A 318 24.81 10.56 5.72
N SER A 319 26.14 10.45 5.59
CA SER A 319 26.89 10.92 4.43
C SER A 319 26.50 10.18 3.14
N GLN A 320 26.39 8.87 3.16
CA GLN A 320 25.96 8.07 2.00
C GLN A 320 24.52 8.41 1.61
N TYR A 321 23.65 8.67 2.60
CA TYR A 321 22.30 9.13 2.35
C TYR A 321 22.27 10.45 1.59
N SER A 322 23.02 11.47 2.08
CA SER A 322 23.11 12.76 1.41
C SER A 322 23.68 12.64 -0.01
N GLN A 323 24.73 11.82 -0.23
CA GLN A 323 25.25 11.55 -1.57
C GLN A 323 24.20 10.95 -2.51
N SER A 324 23.33 10.06 -2.02
CA SER A 324 22.24 9.50 -2.82
C SER A 324 21.20 10.56 -3.20
N VAL A 325 20.87 11.46 -2.26
CA VAL A 325 19.98 12.61 -2.52
C VAL A 325 20.57 13.53 -3.59
N ASP A 326 21.86 13.86 -3.48
CA ASP A 326 22.57 14.69 -4.45
C ASP A 326 22.61 14.04 -5.84
N ALA A 327 22.88 12.73 -5.90
CA ALA A 327 22.88 11.96 -7.16
C ALA A 327 21.49 12.00 -7.84
N ILE A 328 20.43 11.85 -7.08
CA ILE A 328 19.06 11.93 -7.61
C ILE A 328 18.79 13.34 -8.15
N ARG A 329 19.09 14.41 -7.37
CA ARG A 329 18.84 15.80 -7.77
C ARG A 329 19.64 16.23 -9.00
N ASN A 330 20.88 15.80 -9.09
CA ASN A 330 21.74 16.09 -10.22
C ASN A 330 21.29 15.40 -11.53
N ARG A 331 20.53 14.31 -11.41
CA ARG A 331 20.11 13.52 -12.56
C ARG A 331 18.65 13.72 -12.96
N VAL A 332 17.77 13.98 -12.01
CA VAL A 332 16.33 14.05 -12.23
C VAL A 332 15.80 15.43 -11.93
N GLN A 333 15.43 16.15 -12.98
CA GLN A 333 14.92 17.52 -12.87
C GLN A 333 13.58 17.57 -12.13
N ASP A 334 13.33 18.63 -11.36
CA ASP A 334 12.08 18.88 -10.61
C ASP A 334 11.63 17.71 -9.71
N VAL A 335 12.59 16.92 -9.24
CA VAL A 335 12.33 15.72 -8.46
C VAL A 335 11.77 16.04 -7.09
N ALA A 336 10.70 15.35 -6.72
CA ALA A 336 10.22 15.29 -5.34
C ALA A 336 10.92 14.13 -4.60
N ILE A 337 11.65 14.47 -3.54
CA ILE A 337 12.22 13.46 -2.63
C ILE A 337 11.42 13.50 -1.34
N THR A 338 10.90 12.35 -0.92
CA THR A 338 10.17 12.19 0.35
C THR A 338 10.87 11.16 1.22
N ALA A 339 10.76 11.29 2.54
CA ALA A 339 11.44 10.40 3.48
C ALA A 339 10.56 10.00 4.67
N ASP A 340 10.96 8.92 5.32
CA ASP A 340 10.48 8.54 6.65
C ASP A 340 11.58 8.81 7.68
N VAL A 341 11.20 9.38 8.84
CA VAL A 341 12.11 9.64 9.96
C VAL A 341 11.50 9.09 11.25
N ILE A 342 12.28 8.36 12.01
CA ILE A 342 11.90 7.85 13.33
C ILE A 342 12.60 8.71 14.39
N VAL A 343 11.84 9.27 15.32
CA VAL A 343 12.35 10.05 16.44
C VAL A 343 12.17 9.29 17.75
N GLY A 344 13.12 9.45 18.68
CA GLY A 344 13.09 8.82 19.98
C GLY A 344 13.32 7.31 19.93
N PHE A 345 14.19 6.85 19.03
CA PHE A 345 14.72 5.50 19.06
C PHE A 345 15.48 5.28 20.38
N PRO A 346 15.48 4.08 21.00
CA PRO A 346 16.23 3.83 22.23
C PRO A 346 17.68 4.29 22.13
N GLY A 347 18.14 5.07 23.12
CA GLY A 347 19.47 5.65 23.15
C GLY A 347 19.67 6.92 22.29
N GLU A 348 18.65 7.43 21.61
CA GLU A 348 18.76 8.68 20.85
C GLU A 348 18.96 9.88 21.78
N THR A 349 20.09 10.57 21.65
CA THR A 349 20.42 11.80 22.38
C THR A 349 19.88 13.04 21.67
N ASP A 350 20.01 14.23 22.29
CA ASP A 350 19.66 15.49 21.64
C ASP A 350 20.63 15.80 20.48
N ASP A 351 21.89 15.45 20.61
CA ASP A 351 22.89 15.59 19.54
C ASP A 351 22.55 14.68 18.34
N ASP A 352 22.10 13.44 18.58
CA ASP A 352 21.66 12.53 17.52
C ASP A 352 20.43 13.10 16.77
N PHE A 353 19.48 13.68 17.51
CA PHE A 353 18.33 14.34 16.92
C PHE A 353 18.72 15.58 16.10
N GLU A 354 19.63 16.39 16.61
CA GLU A 354 20.15 17.57 15.89
C GLU A 354 20.86 17.18 14.58
N HIS A 355 21.63 16.08 14.57
CA HIS A 355 22.19 15.52 13.34
C HIS A 355 21.10 15.13 12.37
N THR A 356 20.05 14.47 12.83
CA THR A 356 18.90 14.07 12.00
C THR A 356 18.23 15.32 11.38
N PHE A 357 18.05 16.37 12.19
CA PHE A 357 17.44 17.62 11.73
C PHE A 357 18.27 18.30 10.63
N ARG A 358 19.60 18.35 10.80
CA ARG A 358 20.52 18.91 9.79
C ARG A 358 20.49 18.14 8.48
N VAL A 359 20.46 16.81 8.52
CA VAL A 359 20.33 16.00 7.30
C VAL A 359 19.02 16.29 6.61
N CYS A 360 17.91 16.42 7.35
CA CYS A 360 16.63 16.79 6.79
C CYS A 360 16.69 18.17 6.10
N GLN A 361 17.31 19.16 6.72
CA GLN A 361 17.46 20.50 6.15
C GLN A 361 18.28 20.49 4.86
N HIS A 362 19.41 19.77 4.86
CA HIS A 362 20.28 19.66 3.68
C HIS A 362 19.59 18.94 2.52
N SER A 363 18.75 17.95 2.80
CA SER A 363 18.08 17.13 1.79
C SER A 363 16.91 17.83 1.09
N GLU A 364 16.43 18.97 1.60
CA GLU A 364 15.34 19.78 1.02
C GLU A 364 14.13 18.93 0.59
N PHE A 365 13.62 18.11 1.49
CA PHE A 365 12.54 17.17 1.18
C PHE A 365 11.26 17.87 0.72
N ALA A 366 10.59 17.27 -0.27
CA ALA A 366 9.25 17.68 -0.69
C ALA A 366 8.19 17.36 0.38
N ASP A 367 8.41 16.31 1.16
CA ASP A 367 7.62 15.94 2.34
C ASP A 367 8.37 14.91 3.19
N ILE A 368 8.10 14.85 4.49
CA ILE A 368 8.59 13.80 5.38
C ILE A 368 7.48 13.26 6.28
N HIS A 369 7.54 11.96 6.50
CA HIS A 369 6.72 11.29 7.50
C HIS A 369 7.52 11.08 8.77
N VAL A 370 7.09 11.71 9.85
CA VAL A 370 7.74 11.61 11.16
C VAL A 370 7.01 10.59 12.02
N PHE A 371 7.73 9.61 12.52
CA PHE A 371 7.22 8.54 13.37
C PHE A 371 7.89 8.58 14.73
N PRO A 372 7.16 8.81 15.84
CA PRO A 372 7.68 8.47 17.15
C PRO A 372 7.98 6.98 17.21
N TYR A 373 9.16 6.60 17.69
CA TYR A 373 9.50 5.19 17.86
C TYR A 373 8.39 4.45 18.63
N SER A 374 7.93 3.37 18.06
CA SER A 374 6.88 2.51 18.62
C SER A 374 7.45 1.12 18.86
N THR A 375 7.60 0.73 20.12
CA THR A 375 8.08 -0.59 20.50
C THR A 375 7.21 -1.69 19.89
N ARG A 376 7.85 -2.65 19.21
CA ARG A 376 7.18 -3.80 18.62
C ARG A 376 7.70 -5.09 19.26
N PRO A 377 6.87 -5.85 19.98
CA PRO A 377 7.26 -7.14 20.51
C PRO A 377 7.85 -8.03 19.42
N GLY A 378 8.99 -8.63 19.73
CA GLY A 378 9.69 -9.51 18.79
C GLY A 378 10.69 -8.82 17.87
N THR A 379 10.82 -7.49 17.89
CA THR A 379 11.94 -6.76 17.27
C THR A 379 13.09 -6.62 18.25
N SER A 380 14.35 -6.55 17.77
CA SER A 380 15.49 -6.41 18.67
C SER A 380 15.53 -5.07 19.42
N ALA A 381 15.01 -4.00 18.79
CA ALA A 381 14.93 -2.69 19.44
C ALA A 381 13.94 -2.66 20.63
N ALA A 382 13.01 -3.63 20.72
CA ALA A 382 12.12 -3.72 21.88
C ALA A 382 12.83 -4.07 23.19
N TYR A 383 14.06 -4.59 23.10
CA TYR A 383 14.88 -5.03 24.23
C TYR A 383 16.10 -4.12 24.47
N LEU A 384 16.23 -3.04 23.71
CA LEU A 384 17.29 -2.06 23.94
C LEU A 384 16.99 -1.26 25.23
N PRO A 385 18.02 -0.95 26.03
CA PRO A 385 17.89 -0.03 27.15
C PRO A 385 17.64 1.40 26.68
N ASP A 386 17.53 2.32 27.61
CA ASP A 386 17.52 3.78 27.41
C ASP A 386 16.36 4.25 26.51
N SER A 387 15.14 3.79 26.82
CA SER A 387 13.96 4.27 26.11
C SER A 387 13.77 5.78 26.34
N VAL A 388 13.64 6.51 25.23
CA VAL A 388 13.37 7.95 25.26
C VAL A 388 11.97 8.22 25.81
N ALA A 389 11.85 9.21 26.71
CA ALA A 389 10.58 9.60 27.32
C ALA A 389 9.57 10.06 26.26
N SER A 390 8.28 9.84 26.53
CA SER A 390 7.21 10.17 25.56
C SER A 390 7.15 11.67 25.27
N GLU A 391 7.41 12.50 26.28
CA GLU A 391 7.44 13.96 26.15
C GLU A 391 8.53 14.42 25.20
N VAL A 392 9.72 13.81 25.28
CA VAL A 392 10.86 14.09 24.38
C VAL A 392 10.54 13.63 22.96
N LYS A 393 9.98 12.43 22.79
CA LYS A 393 9.52 11.96 21.47
C LYS A 393 8.49 12.89 20.83
N ASN A 394 7.55 13.37 21.63
CA ASN A 394 6.52 14.30 21.15
C ASN A 394 7.13 15.66 20.78
N ALA A 395 8.05 16.18 21.58
CA ALA A 395 8.73 17.45 21.30
C ALA A 395 9.54 17.35 19.99
N ARG A 396 10.37 16.30 19.84
CA ARG A 396 11.16 16.05 18.62
C ARG A 396 10.25 15.86 17.38
N SER A 397 9.16 15.10 17.52
CA SER A 397 8.17 14.95 16.44
C SER A 397 7.56 16.27 16.05
N SER A 398 7.14 17.09 17.00
CA SER A 398 6.52 18.39 16.73
C SER A 398 7.48 19.35 16.04
N SER A 399 8.74 19.42 16.51
CA SER A 399 9.79 20.26 15.90
C SER A 399 10.03 19.86 14.43
N LEU A 400 10.19 18.56 14.17
CA LEU A 400 10.46 18.08 12.82
C LEU A 400 9.25 18.22 11.89
N LEU A 401 8.03 18.03 12.40
CA LEU A 401 6.80 18.25 11.62
C LEU A 401 6.59 19.72 11.26
N GLN A 402 6.89 20.66 12.17
CA GLN A 402 6.84 22.09 11.86
C GLN A 402 7.80 22.45 10.72
N TRP A 403 9.04 21.96 10.80
CA TRP A 403 10.01 22.16 9.73
C TRP A 403 9.52 21.51 8.41
N ALA A 404 8.99 20.28 8.48
CA ALA A 404 8.47 19.57 7.31
C ALA A 404 7.36 20.35 6.60
N GLU A 405 6.47 21.02 7.34
CA GLU A 405 5.42 21.87 6.74
C GLU A 405 6.01 23.04 5.98
N ILE A 406 7.06 23.65 6.52
CA ILE A 406 7.78 24.77 5.86
C ILE A 406 8.47 24.26 4.59
N ALA A 407 9.22 23.16 4.67
CA ALA A 407 9.93 22.57 3.54
C ALA A 407 8.94 22.15 2.43
N ALA A 408 7.86 21.46 2.78
CA ALA A 408 6.84 21.05 1.83
C ALA A 408 6.10 22.24 1.21
N LYS A 409 5.92 23.34 1.95
CA LYS A 409 5.36 24.58 1.40
C LYS A 409 6.32 25.19 0.40
N SER A 410 7.60 25.34 0.76
CA SER A 410 8.64 25.87 -0.13
C SER A 410 8.75 25.07 -1.42
N PHE A 411 8.73 23.73 -1.33
CA PHE A 411 8.75 22.87 -2.51
C PHE A 411 7.53 23.12 -3.42
N ARG A 412 6.32 23.29 -2.86
CA ARG A 412 5.13 23.63 -3.66
C ARG A 412 5.26 25.01 -4.32
N GLU A 413 5.75 26.02 -3.58
CA GLU A 413 5.89 27.38 -4.07
C GLU A 413 6.87 27.48 -5.26
N GLN A 414 7.93 26.65 -5.29
CA GLN A 414 8.88 26.56 -6.41
C GLN A 414 8.21 26.12 -7.72
N HIS A 415 7.06 25.47 -7.67
CA HIS A 415 6.34 24.98 -8.84
C HIS A 415 5.24 25.93 -9.33
N ILE A 416 5.00 27.07 -8.65
CA ILE A 416 4.09 28.11 -9.13
C ILE A 416 4.66 28.71 -10.41
N GLY A 417 3.81 28.89 -11.43
CA GLY A 417 4.20 29.37 -12.76
C GLY A 417 4.67 28.25 -13.71
N THR A 418 4.81 27.01 -13.24
CA THR A 418 5.20 25.88 -14.10
C THR A 418 3.99 25.15 -14.69
N THR A 419 4.22 24.42 -15.76
CA THR A 419 3.21 23.50 -16.34
C THR A 419 3.63 22.07 -16.05
N ARG A 420 2.72 21.29 -15.46
CA ARG A 420 2.96 19.88 -15.06
C ARG A 420 1.91 18.95 -15.64
N SER A 421 2.30 17.72 -15.87
CA SER A 421 1.38 16.64 -16.21
C SER A 421 0.63 16.21 -14.94
N VAL A 422 -0.71 16.27 -14.93
CA VAL A 422 -1.57 15.94 -13.79
C VAL A 422 -2.47 14.76 -14.14
N LEU A 423 -2.48 13.74 -13.30
CA LEU A 423 -3.49 12.68 -13.31
C LEU A 423 -4.62 13.10 -12.37
N TRP A 424 -5.82 13.31 -12.91
CA TRP A 424 -6.99 13.72 -12.15
C TRP A 424 -7.67 12.52 -11.50
N GLU A 425 -7.91 12.60 -10.20
CA GLU A 425 -8.33 11.45 -9.39
C GLU A 425 -9.80 11.49 -8.99
N LYS A 426 -10.28 12.64 -8.52
CA LYS A 426 -11.61 12.76 -7.92
C LYS A 426 -12.25 14.08 -8.29
N GLN A 427 -13.56 14.02 -8.46
CA GLN A 427 -14.43 15.18 -8.34
C GLN A 427 -14.68 15.48 -6.87
N VAL A 428 -14.56 16.75 -6.47
CA VAL A 428 -14.87 17.24 -5.14
C VAL A 428 -16.07 18.18 -5.27
N ASN A 429 -17.15 17.88 -4.55
CA ASN A 429 -18.33 18.75 -4.53
C ASN A 429 -18.01 20.02 -3.73
N GLY A 430 -18.07 21.18 -4.37
CA GLY A 430 -17.85 22.47 -3.71
C GLY A 430 -18.13 23.65 -4.63
N GLY A 431 -19.12 24.46 -4.31
CA GLY A 431 -19.38 25.77 -4.94
C GLY A 431 -19.84 25.75 -6.38
N ASP A 432 -19.61 26.86 -7.06
CA ASP A 432 -20.10 27.17 -8.42
C ASP A 432 -19.28 26.45 -9.51
N GLY A 433 -19.18 25.13 -9.51
CA GLY A 433 -18.49 24.37 -10.55
C GLY A 433 -18.04 22.98 -10.09
N GLN A 434 -17.69 22.12 -11.07
CA GLN A 434 -17.08 20.82 -10.79
C GLN A 434 -15.60 21.01 -10.45
N SER A 435 -15.27 20.86 -9.16
CA SER A 435 -13.89 20.89 -8.68
C SER A 435 -13.25 19.52 -8.80
N TRP A 436 -12.04 19.46 -9.34
CA TRP A 436 -11.28 18.22 -9.49
C TRP A 436 -10.00 18.27 -8.68
N THR A 437 -9.60 17.13 -8.11
CA THR A 437 -8.29 16.97 -7.48
C THR A 437 -7.47 15.97 -8.27
N GLY A 438 -6.17 16.24 -8.40
CA GLY A 438 -5.24 15.38 -9.11
C GLY A 438 -3.87 15.34 -8.46
N LEU A 439 -2.98 14.57 -9.09
CA LEU A 439 -1.60 14.41 -8.66
C LEU A 439 -0.66 14.63 -9.85
N THR A 440 0.33 15.51 -9.66
CA THR A 440 1.38 15.70 -10.67
C THR A 440 2.28 14.47 -10.79
N ASP A 441 3.06 14.43 -11.85
CA ASP A 441 4.12 13.44 -12.04
C ASP A 441 5.13 13.44 -10.89
N ASN A 442 5.47 14.60 -10.32
CA ASN A 442 6.34 14.75 -9.15
C ASN A 442 5.61 14.80 -7.80
N TYR A 443 4.41 14.22 -7.72
CA TYR A 443 3.68 13.94 -6.48
C TYR A 443 3.05 15.16 -5.77
N LEU A 444 2.87 16.29 -6.45
CA LEU A 444 2.16 17.44 -5.90
C LEU A 444 0.64 17.30 -6.05
N ARG A 445 -0.09 17.61 -4.98
CA ARG A 445 -1.56 17.66 -5.01
C ARG A 445 -2.02 18.94 -5.69
N VAL A 446 -2.95 18.78 -6.65
CA VAL A 446 -3.46 19.87 -7.47
C VAL A 446 -4.98 19.90 -7.45
N THR A 447 -5.56 21.10 -7.55
CA THR A 447 -6.99 21.31 -7.75
C THR A 447 -7.26 22.18 -8.95
N THR A 448 -8.36 21.93 -9.65
CA THR A 448 -8.86 22.77 -10.75
C THR A 448 -10.37 22.83 -10.72
N VAL A 449 -10.96 23.83 -11.39
CA VAL A 449 -12.38 23.90 -11.69
C VAL A 449 -12.54 23.67 -13.19
N SER A 450 -13.34 22.68 -13.58
CA SER A 450 -13.60 22.34 -14.98
C SER A 450 -15.01 21.86 -15.15
N SER A 451 -15.66 22.27 -16.26
CA SER A 451 -16.95 21.72 -16.70
C SER A 451 -16.81 20.34 -17.35
N GLU A 452 -15.60 19.96 -17.73
CA GLU A 452 -15.31 18.67 -18.34
C GLU A 452 -15.07 17.60 -17.28
N ASN A 453 -15.38 16.36 -17.63
CA ASN A 453 -15.05 15.21 -16.80
C ASN A 453 -13.56 14.89 -16.92
N LEU A 454 -12.79 15.21 -15.90
CA LEU A 454 -11.35 14.95 -15.85
C LEU A 454 -11.01 13.62 -15.15
N GLY A 455 -12.00 12.88 -14.66
CA GLY A 455 -11.76 11.65 -13.90
C GLY A 455 -10.89 10.64 -14.65
N ASN A 456 -9.76 10.27 -14.05
CA ASN A 456 -8.76 9.36 -14.62
C ASN A 456 -8.05 9.87 -15.90
N GLU A 457 -8.12 11.16 -16.21
CA GLU A 457 -7.42 11.76 -17.34
C GLU A 457 -6.06 12.32 -16.94
N ILE A 458 -5.10 12.27 -17.86
CA ILE A 458 -3.82 12.98 -17.73
C ILE A 458 -3.82 14.20 -18.64
N THR A 459 -3.71 15.38 -18.05
CA THR A 459 -3.60 16.64 -18.80
C THR A 459 -2.40 17.45 -18.40
N GLN A 460 -1.97 18.39 -19.26
CA GLN A 460 -1.05 19.45 -18.88
C GLN A 460 -1.82 20.52 -18.11
N ALA A 461 -1.32 20.93 -16.96
CA ALA A 461 -1.95 21.95 -16.14
C ALA A 461 -0.94 23.00 -15.69
N HIS A 462 -1.29 24.29 -15.83
CA HIS A 462 -0.47 25.41 -15.38
C HIS A 462 -0.76 25.69 -13.91
N LEU A 463 0.24 25.55 -13.05
CA LEU A 463 0.16 25.75 -11.61
C LEU A 463 0.33 27.25 -11.30
N PHE A 464 -0.68 27.91 -10.70
CA PHE A 464 -0.64 29.37 -10.58
C PHE A 464 -0.76 29.89 -9.14
N GLU A 465 -1.26 29.11 -8.20
CA GLU A 465 -1.48 29.55 -6.82
C GLU A 465 -1.38 28.40 -5.83
N LEU A 466 -0.85 28.68 -4.64
CA LEU A 466 -0.86 27.74 -3.51
C LEU A 466 -2.06 28.03 -2.61
N ASP A 467 -2.97 27.06 -2.47
CA ASP A 467 -4.12 27.10 -1.59
C ASP A 467 -3.97 26.02 -0.49
N GLY A 468 -3.55 26.44 0.70
CA GLY A 468 -3.23 25.54 1.79
C GLY A 468 -2.13 24.53 1.45
N LYS A 469 -2.48 23.25 1.34
CA LYS A 469 -1.55 22.16 0.97
C LYS A 469 -1.68 21.73 -0.49
N THR A 470 -2.45 22.45 -1.30
CA THR A 470 -2.80 22.09 -2.68
C THR A 470 -2.43 23.24 -3.62
N LEU A 471 -1.95 22.93 -4.80
CA LEU A 471 -1.74 23.92 -5.85
C LEU A 471 -2.99 24.05 -6.73
N ARG A 472 -3.42 25.26 -7.03
CA ARG A 472 -4.46 25.54 -8.00
C ARG A 472 -3.85 25.54 -9.40
N ALA A 473 -4.58 25.00 -10.35
CA ALA A 473 -4.10 24.88 -11.72
C ALA A 473 -5.19 25.17 -12.75
N ASP A 474 -4.75 25.69 -13.89
CA ASP A 474 -5.56 25.80 -15.10
C ASP A 474 -5.21 24.63 -16.04
N VAL A 475 -6.21 23.88 -16.42
CA VAL A 475 -6.06 22.79 -17.38
C VAL A 475 -5.85 23.37 -18.78
N LYS A 476 -4.76 22.98 -19.44
CA LYS A 476 -4.59 23.22 -20.87
C LYS A 476 -5.32 22.10 -21.61
N LEU A 477 -6.50 22.40 -22.11
CA LEU A 477 -7.20 21.53 -23.02
C LEU A 477 -6.45 21.51 -24.35
N ALA A 478 -6.20 20.31 -24.88
CA ALA A 478 -5.42 20.13 -26.12
C ALA A 478 -6.23 20.55 -27.35
#